data_6bbbc460fdaa2e8d7e52e621a5b3dbf6
#
_entry.id   6bbbc460fdaa2e8d7e52e621a5b3dbf6
#
_cell.length_a   1.000
_cell.length_b   1.000
_cell.length_c   1.000
_cell.angle_alpha   90.00
_cell.angle_beta   90.00
_cell.angle_gamma   90.00
#
_symmetry.space_group_name_H-M   'P 1'
#
loop_
_entity.id
_entity.type
_entity.pdbx_description
1 polymer ?
#
loop_
_entity_poly.entity_id
_entity_poly.type
_entity_poly.pdbx_seq_one_letter_code
_entity_poly.pdbx_strand_id
1 'polypeptide(L)'
;MAPGDNCRILVFVRPVDGQPARGLESRMKAFLKTGEGTERLDDRQFSVLHGSGQIADYLLWDRRFIAEMKAVNGYPSDRISRLVSEELRKEPRVFVMGSVGIQRILPGREDGEEVNRMMVNIGGRPIRKLLRQAEPQIADTRAKLQLPEAAGLAIILIDRPQKVEAGVAAYAVREALQAGEPLLHEIDFVWVSIEAHTVRLPDGRLGYPELVIWRANRRPETDRAMMGQMFDAWAAFNGVEMDHLDHTLGWETLTPIGDGWPLVLKLH
;
A
#
# COMPACT_ATOMS: atom_id res chain seq x y z
N MET A 1 -6.77 -19.92 5.29
CA MET A 1 -5.77 -19.10 6.00
C MET A 1 -4.79 -20.03 6.69
N ALA A 2 -3.50 -19.91 6.38
CA ALA A 2 -2.49 -20.71 7.07
C ALA A 2 -2.44 -20.34 8.56
N PRO A 3 -2.22 -21.30 9.49
CA PRO A 3 -2.07 -21.01 10.91
C PRO A 3 -0.80 -20.15 11.09
N GLY A 4 -0.98 -18.91 11.52
CA GLY A 4 0.09 -17.93 11.73
C GLY A 4 -0.12 -16.58 11.03
N ASP A 5 -1.21 -16.39 10.29
CA ASP A 5 -1.49 -15.13 9.60
C ASP A 5 -1.99 -14.07 10.60
N ASN A 6 -1.03 -13.31 11.15
CA ASN A 6 -1.31 -12.27 12.15
C ASN A 6 -1.69 -10.92 11.52
N CYS A 7 -1.85 -10.83 10.21
CA CYS A 7 -2.27 -9.62 9.52
C CYS A 7 -3.68 -9.75 8.95
N ARG A 8 -4.43 -8.67 9.03
CA ARG A 8 -5.74 -8.50 8.39
C ARG A 8 -5.61 -7.49 7.27
N ILE A 9 -6.46 -7.63 6.25
CA ILE A 9 -6.51 -6.72 5.09
C ILE A 9 -7.96 -6.38 4.83
N LEU A 10 -8.24 -5.10 4.68
CA LEU A 10 -9.48 -4.61 4.06
C LEU A 10 -9.13 -3.97 2.73
N VAL A 11 -9.98 -4.21 1.76
CA VAL A 11 -9.86 -3.68 0.41
C VAL A 11 -11.06 -2.83 0.11
N PHE A 12 -10.79 -1.62 -0.34
CA PHE A 12 -11.79 -0.69 -0.79
C PHE A 12 -11.47 -0.30 -2.24
N VAL A 13 -12.48 0.16 -2.95
CA VAL A 13 -12.27 0.77 -4.26
C VAL A 13 -12.97 2.11 -4.27
N ARG A 14 -12.20 3.14 -4.53
CA ARG A 14 -12.72 4.50 -4.68
C ARG A 14 -13.08 4.73 -6.16
N PRO A 15 -14.38 4.87 -6.50
CA PRO A 15 -14.82 5.07 -7.87
C PRO A 15 -14.10 6.24 -8.55
N VAL A 16 -13.88 6.11 -9.86
CA VAL A 16 -13.32 7.18 -10.67
C VAL A 16 -14.46 8.04 -11.19
N ASP A 17 -14.53 9.27 -10.71
CA ASP A 17 -15.40 10.31 -11.24
C ASP A 17 -14.53 11.40 -11.89
N GLY A 18 -14.21 11.21 -13.18
CA GLY A 18 -13.32 12.10 -13.89
C GLY A 18 -11.83 11.94 -13.51
N GLN A 19 -10.98 12.77 -14.11
CA GLN A 19 -9.58 12.84 -13.71
C GLN A 19 -9.42 13.84 -12.55
N PRO A 20 -8.73 13.45 -11.46
CA PRO A 20 -8.51 14.34 -10.35
C PRO A 20 -7.67 15.55 -10.78
N ALA A 21 -8.11 16.74 -10.41
CA ALA A 21 -7.46 18.00 -10.79
C ALA A 21 -6.05 18.19 -10.20
N ARG A 22 -5.68 17.40 -9.17
CA ARG A 22 -4.39 17.46 -8.48
C ARG A 22 -3.84 16.05 -8.29
N GLY A 23 -2.50 15.92 -8.24
CA GLY A 23 -1.85 14.65 -7.93
C GLY A 23 -2.24 14.10 -6.56
N LEU A 24 -2.15 12.78 -6.40
CA LEU A 24 -2.57 12.04 -5.22
C LEU A 24 -1.96 12.60 -3.91
N GLU A 25 -0.66 12.84 -3.90
CA GLU A 25 0.04 13.38 -2.71
C GLU A 25 -0.52 14.73 -2.28
N SER A 26 -0.76 15.63 -3.24
CA SER A 26 -1.29 16.97 -2.93
C SER A 26 -2.71 16.90 -2.39
N ARG A 27 -3.54 15.97 -2.91
CA ARG A 27 -4.92 15.76 -2.43
C ARG A 27 -4.93 15.11 -1.06
N MET A 28 -4.08 14.10 -0.82
CA MET A 28 -3.95 13.47 0.49
C MET A 28 -3.52 14.49 1.55
N LYS A 29 -2.51 15.33 1.25
CA LYS A 29 -2.11 16.43 2.15
C LYS A 29 -3.24 17.42 2.43
N ALA A 30 -4.06 17.74 1.43
CA ALA A 30 -5.21 18.61 1.61
C ALA A 30 -6.30 17.93 2.46
N PHE A 31 -6.59 16.67 2.19
CA PHE A 31 -7.54 15.86 2.96
C PHE A 31 -7.15 15.75 4.43
N LEU A 32 -5.92 15.36 4.72
CA LEU A 32 -5.46 15.20 6.11
C LEU A 32 -5.55 16.52 6.91
N LYS A 33 -5.40 17.68 6.25
CA LYS A 33 -5.57 18.99 6.89
C LYS A 33 -7.02 19.32 7.28
N THR A 34 -8.01 18.68 6.63
CA THR A 34 -9.43 18.91 6.95
C THR A 34 -9.93 18.05 8.10
N GLY A 35 -9.15 17.05 8.51
CA GLY A 35 -9.53 16.14 9.60
C GLY A 35 -9.61 16.87 10.95
N GLU A 36 -10.69 16.64 11.68
CA GLU A 36 -10.83 17.12 13.04
C GLU A 36 -9.72 16.52 13.93
N GLY A 37 -9.16 17.33 14.84
CA GLY A 37 -8.05 16.89 15.70
C GLY A 37 -6.75 16.55 14.95
N THR A 38 -6.56 17.06 13.72
CA THR A 38 -5.32 16.85 12.95
C THR A 38 -4.29 17.95 13.27
N GLU A 39 -3.09 17.54 13.61
CA GLU A 39 -1.93 18.41 13.81
C GLU A 39 -0.85 18.06 12.78
N ARG A 40 -0.28 19.06 12.10
CA ARG A 40 0.88 18.88 11.22
C ARG A 40 2.16 19.10 12.01
N LEU A 41 3.04 18.13 12.01
CA LEU A 41 4.28 18.19 12.78
C LEU A 41 5.38 19.01 12.10
N ASP A 42 5.24 19.35 10.82
CA ASP A 42 6.13 20.29 10.10
C ASP A 42 5.78 21.77 10.35
N ASP A 43 4.70 22.04 11.09
CA ASP A 43 4.31 23.40 11.47
C ASP A 43 5.29 24.00 12.50
N ARG A 44 5.42 25.34 12.51
CA ARG A 44 6.38 26.09 13.36
C ARG A 44 6.26 25.79 14.85
N GLN A 45 5.06 25.47 15.34
CA GLN A 45 4.83 25.11 16.75
C GLN A 45 5.60 23.86 17.19
N PHE A 46 5.94 22.99 16.24
CA PHE A 46 6.70 21.76 16.48
C PHE A 46 8.19 21.88 16.10
N SER A 47 8.66 23.09 15.77
CA SER A 47 10.03 23.33 15.32
C SER A 47 11.11 22.81 16.30
N VAL A 48 10.81 22.79 17.59
CA VAL A 48 11.70 22.25 18.64
C VAL A 48 11.91 20.74 18.48
N LEU A 49 10.93 20.02 17.93
CA LEU A 49 11.02 18.57 17.71
C LEU A 49 11.97 18.21 16.56
N HIS A 50 12.21 19.13 15.62
CA HIS A 50 13.08 18.93 14.47
C HIS A 50 14.58 18.93 14.81
N GLY A 51 14.95 19.44 16.00
CA GLY A 51 16.37 19.60 16.38
C GLY A 51 17.12 18.29 16.68
N SER A 52 16.43 17.15 16.84
CA SER A 52 17.04 15.87 17.18
C SER A 52 16.26 14.67 16.62
N GLY A 53 16.59 14.23 15.43
CA GLY A 53 16.01 13.05 14.80
C GLY A 53 14.82 13.36 13.88
N GLN A 54 14.28 12.30 13.29
CA GLN A 54 13.16 12.37 12.35
C GLN A 54 11.84 12.40 13.11
N ILE A 55 10.86 13.13 12.60
CA ILE A 55 9.49 13.12 13.12
C ILE A 55 8.52 12.76 11.99
N ALA A 56 7.37 12.21 12.35
CA ALA A 56 6.29 11.91 11.43
C ALA A 56 5.62 13.19 10.89
N ASP A 57 4.80 13.05 9.86
CA ASP A 57 4.16 14.20 9.19
C ASP A 57 2.96 14.75 9.97
N TYR A 58 2.17 13.86 10.62
CA TYR A 58 0.88 14.23 11.20
C TYR A 58 0.59 13.51 12.51
N LEU A 59 -0.19 14.17 13.38
CA LEU A 59 -1.02 13.54 14.40
C LEU A 59 -2.47 13.65 13.97
N LEU A 60 -3.23 12.55 14.06
CA LEU A 60 -4.60 12.49 13.63
C LEU A 60 -5.51 12.12 14.81
N TRP A 61 -6.76 12.61 14.78
CA TRP A 61 -7.80 12.36 15.78
C TRP A 61 -7.29 12.56 17.21
N ASP A 62 -7.04 13.81 17.57
CA ASP A 62 -6.59 14.17 18.90
C ASP A 62 -5.41 13.28 19.37
N ARG A 63 -4.42 13.12 18.48
CA ARG A 63 -3.17 12.35 18.72
C ARG A 63 -3.39 10.83 18.89
N ARG A 64 -4.53 10.30 18.46
CA ARG A 64 -4.77 8.86 18.47
C ARG A 64 -3.88 8.10 17.50
N PHE A 65 -3.51 8.74 16.38
CA PHE A 65 -2.62 8.18 15.38
C PHE A 65 -1.42 9.11 15.13
N ILE A 66 -0.26 8.51 15.02
CA ILE A 66 0.96 9.13 14.50
C ILE A 66 1.09 8.66 13.05
N ALA A 67 0.95 9.57 12.09
CA ALA A 67 0.91 9.21 10.68
C ALA A 67 2.11 9.73 9.92
N GLU A 68 2.76 8.84 9.18
CA GLU A 68 3.85 9.15 8.25
C GLU A 68 3.43 8.82 6.83
N MET A 69 3.59 9.78 5.91
CA MET A 69 3.18 9.64 4.52
C MET A 69 4.38 9.53 3.58
N LYS A 70 4.37 8.54 2.71
CA LYS A 70 5.42 8.27 1.73
C LYS A 70 4.83 8.05 0.34
N ALA A 71 5.47 8.64 -0.68
CA ALA A 71 5.13 8.39 -2.08
C ALA A 71 6.14 7.45 -2.72
N VAL A 72 5.66 6.53 -3.55
CA VAL A 72 6.51 5.65 -4.36
C VAL A 72 7.04 6.44 -5.56
N ASN A 73 8.31 6.86 -5.51
CA ASN A 73 8.95 7.70 -6.53
C ASN A 73 9.74 6.95 -7.60
N GLY A 74 9.85 5.64 -7.51
CA GLY A 74 10.60 4.81 -8.46
C GLY A 74 10.15 3.37 -8.45
N TYR A 75 10.17 2.75 -9.62
CA TYR A 75 9.83 1.34 -9.76
C TYR A 75 10.91 0.61 -10.56
N PRO A 76 11.34 -0.56 -10.13
CA PRO A 76 12.42 -1.29 -10.79
C PRO A 76 11.94 -2.05 -12.04
N SER A 77 11.12 -1.39 -12.91
CA SER A 77 10.56 -2.01 -14.12
C SER A 77 11.62 -2.69 -14.98
N ASP A 78 12.73 -2.02 -15.23
CA ASP A 78 13.81 -2.54 -16.07
C ASP A 78 14.52 -3.73 -15.41
N ARG A 79 14.64 -3.70 -14.09
CA ARG A 79 15.20 -4.80 -13.33
C ARG A 79 14.27 -6.01 -13.36
N ILE A 80 12.97 -5.82 -13.19
CA ILE A 80 11.97 -6.89 -13.27
C ILE A 80 11.97 -7.48 -14.67
N SER A 81 11.88 -6.64 -15.70
CA SER A 81 11.90 -7.06 -17.09
C SER A 81 13.16 -7.85 -17.43
N ARG A 82 14.32 -7.41 -16.94
CA ARG A 82 15.58 -8.12 -17.12
C ARG A 82 15.58 -9.49 -16.44
N LEU A 83 15.19 -9.56 -15.16
CA LEU A 83 15.14 -10.81 -14.40
C LEU A 83 14.17 -11.80 -15.03
N VAL A 84 13.01 -11.33 -15.46
CA VAL A 84 12.05 -12.16 -16.21
C VAL A 84 12.67 -12.68 -17.49
N SER A 85 13.35 -11.82 -18.26
CA SER A 85 14.01 -12.21 -19.49
C SER A 85 15.15 -13.23 -19.24
N GLU A 86 15.88 -13.08 -18.14
CA GLU A 86 16.90 -14.01 -17.72
C GLU A 86 16.32 -15.39 -17.34
N GLU A 87 15.21 -15.40 -16.60
CA GLU A 87 14.52 -16.64 -16.24
C GLU A 87 13.90 -17.33 -17.46
N LEU A 88 13.27 -16.59 -18.37
CA LEU A 88 12.72 -17.16 -19.60
C LEU A 88 13.81 -17.76 -20.51
N ARG A 89 15.03 -17.21 -20.50
CA ARG A 89 16.16 -17.74 -21.29
C ARG A 89 16.70 -19.08 -20.75
N LYS A 90 16.45 -19.41 -19.50
CA LYS A 90 16.87 -20.71 -18.93
C LYS A 90 16.06 -21.87 -19.50
N GLU A 91 14.90 -21.58 -20.09
CA GLU A 91 14.03 -22.58 -20.72
C GLU A 91 13.98 -22.42 -22.24
N PRO A 92 14.76 -23.19 -22.99
CA PRO A 92 14.84 -23.04 -24.46
C PRO A 92 13.56 -23.42 -25.21
N ARG A 93 12.54 -23.93 -24.52
CA ARG A 93 11.25 -24.33 -25.11
C ARG A 93 10.23 -23.20 -25.15
N VAL A 94 10.48 -22.08 -24.45
CA VAL A 94 9.57 -20.94 -24.43
C VAL A 94 10.03 -19.92 -25.46
N PHE A 95 9.44 -19.97 -26.64
CA PHE A 95 9.65 -18.96 -27.68
C PHE A 95 8.58 -17.88 -27.55
N VAL A 96 8.96 -16.68 -27.11
CA VAL A 96 8.07 -15.54 -26.97
C VAL A 96 8.33 -14.57 -28.12
N MET A 97 7.38 -14.45 -29.04
CA MET A 97 7.36 -13.36 -30.03
C MET A 97 6.47 -12.23 -29.52
N GLY A 98 7.08 -11.06 -29.32
CA GLY A 98 6.36 -9.85 -28.86
C GLY A 98 6.24 -9.77 -27.33
N SER A 99 5.39 -8.85 -26.85
CA SER A 99 5.11 -8.68 -25.42
C SER A 99 4.03 -9.67 -24.98
N VAL A 100 4.41 -10.72 -24.27
CA VAL A 100 3.48 -11.66 -23.64
C VAL A 100 3.44 -11.40 -22.15
N GLY A 101 2.22 -11.31 -21.61
CA GLY A 101 2.06 -11.21 -20.17
C GLY A 101 2.62 -12.44 -19.47
N ILE A 102 3.48 -12.21 -18.47
CA ILE A 102 4.15 -13.25 -17.70
C ILE A 102 3.17 -14.27 -17.14
N GLN A 103 1.97 -13.86 -16.75
CA GLN A 103 0.88 -14.71 -16.26
C GLN A 103 0.45 -15.80 -17.25
N ARG A 104 0.64 -15.58 -18.55
CA ARG A 104 0.34 -16.60 -19.55
C ARG A 104 1.42 -17.66 -19.66
N ILE A 105 2.62 -17.36 -19.15
CA ILE A 105 3.80 -18.23 -19.24
C ILE A 105 3.97 -19.03 -17.94
N LEU A 106 3.72 -18.43 -16.79
CA LEU A 106 3.94 -19.04 -15.47
C LEU A 106 3.13 -20.33 -15.21
N PRO A 107 1.84 -20.43 -15.57
CA PRO A 107 1.03 -21.62 -15.26
C PRO A 107 1.51 -22.91 -15.91
N GLY A 108 2.34 -22.84 -16.96
CA GLY A 108 2.88 -24.01 -17.65
C GLY A 108 4.29 -24.42 -17.18
N ARG A 109 4.86 -23.74 -16.17
CA ARG A 109 6.21 -23.99 -15.68
C ARG A 109 6.16 -24.74 -14.35
N GLU A 110 7.09 -25.71 -14.17
CA GLU A 110 7.26 -26.40 -12.89
C GLU A 110 7.71 -25.44 -11.76
N ASP A 111 8.51 -24.41 -12.09
CA ASP A 111 9.01 -23.39 -11.16
C ASP A 111 8.17 -22.08 -11.17
N GLY A 112 6.99 -22.09 -11.81
CA GLY A 112 6.16 -20.90 -12.01
C GLY A 112 5.80 -20.16 -10.72
N GLU A 113 5.54 -20.88 -9.63
CA GLU A 113 5.27 -20.27 -8.31
C GLU A 113 6.49 -19.57 -7.71
N GLU A 114 7.68 -20.16 -7.87
CA GLU A 114 8.93 -19.59 -7.36
C GLU A 114 9.29 -18.31 -8.11
N VAL A 115 9.20 -18.34 -9.43
CA VAL A 115 9.42 -17.15 -10.29
C VAL A 115 8.41 -16.05 -9.96
N ASN A 116 7.15 -16.41 -9.78
CA ASN A 116 6.12 -15.45 -9.37
C ASN A 116 6.46 -14.81 -8.01
N ARG A 117 6.79 -15.62 -7.00
CA ARG A 117 7.21 -15.15 -5.66
C ARG A 117 8.42 -14.23 -5.74
N MET A 118 9.41 -14.56 -6.54
CA MET A 118 10.60 -13.73 -6.76
C MET A 118 10.21 -12.37 -7.36
N MET A 119 9.34 -12.34 -8.39
CA MET A 119 8.90 -11.09 -9.02
C MET A 119 8.15 -10.19 -8.05
N VAL A 120 7.25 -10.78 -7.26
CA VAL A 120 6.51 -10.06 -6.21
C VAL A 120 7.45 -9.49 -5.17
N ASN A 121 8.43 -10.27 -4.74
CA ASN A 121 9.44 -9.81 -3.80
C ASN A 121 10.24 -8.62 -4.34
N ILE A 122 10.56 -8.63 -5.63
CA ILE A 122 11.26 -7.51 -6.27
C ILE A 122 10.32 -6.30 -6.41
N GLY A 123 9.09 -6.52 -6.89
CA GLY A 123 8.07 -5.48 -7.02
C GLY A 123 7.70 -4.82 -5.69
N GLY A 124 7.69 -5.56 -4.61
CA GLY A 124 7.38 -5.07 -3.27
C GLY A 124 8.53 -4.32 -2.56
N ARG A 125 9.77 -4.39 -3.08
CA ARG A 125 10.94 -3.73 -2.44
C ARG A 125 10.76 -2.23 -2.18
N PRO A 126 10.21 -1.42 -3.12
CA PRO A 126 10.00 0.00 -2.87
C PRO A 126 9.10 0.24 -1.65
N ILE A 127 8.01 -0.52 -1.52
CA ILE A 127 7.07 -0.40 -0.39
C ILE A 127 7.77 -0.76 0.92
N ARG A 128 8.45 -1.91 0.99
CA ARG A 128 9.19 -2.31 2.20
C ARG A 128 10.26 -1.28 2.59
N LYS A 129 10.93 -0.67 1.60
CA LYS A 129 11.88 0.42 1.87
C LYS A 129 11.20 1.63 2.51
N LEU A 130 10.02 2.03 2.01
CA LEU A 130 9.27 3.17 2.56
C LEU A 130 8.76 2.90 3.97
N LEU A 131 8.29 1.68 4.25
CA LEU A 131 7.89 1.28 5.61
C LEU A 131 9.07 1.36 6.59
N ARG A 132 10.26 0.87 6.20
CA ARG A 132 11.48 1.00 7.01
C ARG A 132 11.91 2.46 7.23
N GLN A 133 11.55 3.36 6.35
CA GLN A 133 11.80 4.79 6.52
C GLN A 133 10.75 5.46 7.42
N ALA A 134 9.50 5.00 7.38
CA ALA A 134 8.43 5.53 8.22
C ALA A 134 8.56 5.09 9.69
N GLU A 135 9.05 3.89 9.93
CA GLU A 135 9.18 3.30 11.27
C GLU A 135 9.92 4.20 12.28
N PRO A 136 11.17 4.65 12.03
CA PRO A 136 11.88 5.51 12.97
C PRO A 136 11.20 6.87 13.15
N GLN A 137 10.52 7.40 12.14
CA GLN A 137 9.80 8.67 12.25
C GLN A 137 8.62 8.56 13.22
N ILE A 138 7.86 7.47 13.13
CA ILE A 138 6.76 7.17 14.05
C ILE A 138 7.30 6.91 15.45
N ALA A 139 8.36 6.10 15.59
CA ALA A 139 9.01 5.79 16.87
C ALA A 139 9.50 7.05 17.59
N ASP A 140 10.27 7.89 16.89
CA ASP A 140 10.82 9.13 17.43
C ASP A 140 9.71 10.11 17.83
N THR A 141 8.67 10.22 17.02
CA THR A 141 7.52 11.08 17.32
C THR A 141 6.78 10.60 18.57
N ARG A 142 6.53 9.28 18.68
CA ARG A 142 5.90 8.68 19.86
C ARG A 142 6.68 8.98 21.13
N ALA A 143 7.99 8.78 21.09
CA ALA A 143 8.88 9.04 22.23
C ALA A 143 8.92 10.53 22.61
N LYS A 144 9.13 11.43 21.63
CA LYS A 144 9.27 12.87 21.87
C LYS A 144 7.99 13.51 22.41
N LEU A 145 6.83 13.09 21.90
CA LEU A 145 5.54 13.62 22.32
C LEU A 145 4.91 12.85 23.50
N GLN A 146 5.58 11.80 23.99
CA GLN A 146 5.11 10.95 25.08
C GLN A 146 3.71 10.37 24.81
N LEU A 147 3.53 9.80 23.62
CA LEU A 147 2.27 9.22 23.14
C LEU A 147 2.35 7.68 23.02
N PRO A 148 2.56 6.94 24.14
CA PRO A 148 2.78 5.49 24.10
C PRO A 148 1.58 4.72 23.52
N GLU A 149 0.37 5.26 23.70
CA GLU A 149 -0.88 4.62 23.25
C GLU A 149 -1.30 4.98 21.82
N ALA A 150 -0.63 5.94 21.19
CA ALA A 150 -0.97 6.32 19.82
C ALA A 150 -0.65 5.19 18.84
N ALA A 151 -1.53 4.95 17.88
CA ALA A 151 -1.31 3.98 16.82
C ALA A 151 -0.36 4.54 15.75
N GLY A 152 0.58 3.74 15.28
CA GLY A 152 1.42 4.10 14.14
C GLY A 152 0.74 3.80 12.82
N LEU A 153 0.62 4.80 11.95
CA LEU A 153 0.02 4.71 10.62
C LEU A 153 1.04 5.10 9.54
N ALA A 154 1.37 4.18 8.65
CA ALA A 154 2.10 4.50 7.43
C ALA A 154 1.13 4.66 6.26
N ILE A 155 1.17 5.80 5.57
CA ILE A 155 0.36 6.08 4.37
C ILE A 155 1.27 6.00 3.15
N ILE A 156 1.05 5.02 2.28
CA ILE A 156 1.84 4.78 1.08
C ILE A 156 1.04 5.19 -0.16
N LEU A 157 1.56 6.13 -0.91
CA LEU A 157 0.91 6.68 -2.10
C LEU A 157 1.57 6.18 -3.38
N ILE A 158 0.77 5.68 -4.34
CA ILE A 158 1.22 5.14 -5.62
C ILE A 158 0.41 5.82 -6.73
N ASP A 159 0.89 6.97 -7.25
CA ASP A 159 0.15 7.83 -8.18
C ASP A 159 0.67 7.84 -9.63
N ARG A 160 1.82 7.23 -9.89
CA ARG A 160 2.40 7.22 -11.23
C ARG A 160 2.23 5.87 -11.89
N PRO A 161 2.36 5.77 -13.22
CA PRO A 161 2.26 4.50 -13.97
C PRO A 161 3.40 3.56 -13.60
N GLN A 162 3.50 3.32 -12.33
CA GLN A 162 4.41 2.42 -11.68
C GLN A 162 3.65 1.14 -11.47
N LYS A 163 4.28 0.13 -11.93
CA LYS A 163 3.73 -1.19 -12.00
C LYS A 163 3.64 -1.90 -10.62
N VAL A 164 3.06 -1.27 -9.61
CA VAL A 164 2.75 -1.92 -8.33
C VAL A 164 1.26 -2.19 -8.25
N GLU A 165 0.87 -3.42 -8.48
CA GLU A 165 -0.51 -3.87 -8.33
C GLU A 165 -0.92 -3.94 -6.86
N ALA A 166 -2.22 -3.87 -6.60
CA ALA A 166 -2.77 -3.97 -5.26
C ALA A 166 -2.32 -5.26 -4.54
N GLY A 167 -2.30 -6.40 -5.26
CA GLY A 167 -1.83 -7.69 -4.73
C GLY A 167 -0.35 -7.68 -4.33
N VAL A 168 0.52 -7.06 -5.16
CA VAL A 168 1.95 -6.91 -4.85
C VAL A 168 2.15 -6.00 -3.64
N ALA A 169 1.39 -4.91 -3.56
CA ALA A 169 1.43 -3.99 -2.43
C ALA A 169 1.00 -4.67 -1.14
N ALA A 170 -0.14 -5.37 -1.16
CA ALA A 170 -0.66 -6.11 -0.02
C ALA A 170 0.32 -7.17 0.48
N TYR A 171 0.88 -7.97 -0.44
CA TYR A 171 1.89 -8.97 -0.09
C TYR A 171 3.11 -8.34 0.57
N ALA A 172 3.66 -7.26 -0.03
CA ALA A 172 4.86 -6.62 0.47
C ALA A 172 4.66 -6.02 1.88
N VAL A 173 3.49 -5.41 2.13
CA VAL A 173 3.13 -4.88 3.45
C VAL A 173 2.95 -6.01 4.46
N ARG A 174 2.16 -7.05 4.10
CA ARG A 174 1.91 -8.19 4.98
C ARG A 174 3.21 -8.88 5.37
N GLU A 175 4.08 -9.16 4.39
CA GLU A 175 5.39 -9.76 4.65
C GLU A 175 6.22 -8.89 5.60
N ALA A 176 6.28 -7.57 5.37
CA ALA A 176 7.02 -6.65 6.23
C ALA A 176 6.48 -6.59 7.66
N LEU A 177 5.15 -6.65 7.83
CA LEU A 177 4.52 -6.66 9.15
C LEU A 177 4.64 -8.01 9.88
N GLN A 178 4.69 -9.13 9.13
CA GLN A 178 4.73 -10.50 9.70
C GLN A 178 6.14 -10.99 10.00
N ALA A 179 7.14 -10.54 9.24
CA ALA A 179 8.49 -11.12 9.23
C ALA A 179 9.22 -11.10 10.59
N GLY A 180 8.57 -10.59 11.65
CA GLY A 180 9.20 -10.50 12.97
C GLY A 180 10.50 -9.70 12.94
N GLU A 181 10.76 -9.01 11.84
CA GLU A 181 11.86 -8.08 11.74
C GLU A 181 11.69 -7.06 12.85
N PRO A 182 12.67 -6.89 13.74
CA PRO A 182 12.58 -5.94 14.86
C PRO A 182 12.36 -4.50 14.40
N LEU A 183 12.34 -4.27 13.10
CA LEU A 183 12.37 -2.97 12.44
C LEU A 183 11.00 -2.33 12.18
N LEU A 184 9.88 -3.02 12.38
CA LEU A 184 8.55 -2.45 12.11
C LEU A 184 7.60 -2.62 13.31
N HIS A 185 8.06 -2.39 14.53
CA HIS A 185 7.24 -2.51 15.74
C HIS A 185 6.29 -1.33 15.95
N GLU A 186 6.62 -0.17 15.40
CA GLU A 186 5.89 1.07 15.67
C GLU A 186 4.75 1.32 14.66
N ILE A 187 4.75 0.59 13.52
CA ILE A 187 3.69 0.64 12.53
C ILE A 187 2.61 -0.37 12.89
N ASP A 188 1.41 0.12 13.21
CA ASP A 188 0.23 -0.68 13.51
C ASP A 188 -0.65 -0.89 12.29
N PHE A 189 -0.80 0.16 11.46
CA PHE A 189 -1.61 0.21 10.25
C PHE A 189 -0.79 0.70 9.06
N VAL A 190 -1.08 0.14 7.89
CA VAL A 190 -0.56 0.64 6.62
C VAL A 190 -1.74 0.91 5.69
N TRP A 191 -1.89 2.15 5.27
CA TRP A 191 -2.82 2.55 4.22
C TRP A 191 -2.06 2.67 2.90
N VAL A 192 -2.48 1.92 1.88
CA VAL A 192 -1.92 2.02 0.52
C VAL A 192 -3.00 2.57 -0.40
N SER A 193 -2.78 3.77 -0.94
CA SER A 193 -3.66 4.40 -1.94
C SER A 193 -3.00 4.29 -3.31
N ILE A 194 -3.70 3.69 -4.29
CA ILE A 194 -3.16 3.38 -5.60
C ILE A 194 -3.98 4.09 -6.68
N GLU A 195 -3.41 5.11 -7.32
CA GLU A 195 -3.98 5.80 -8.48
C GLU A 195 -3.16 5.59 -9.77
N ALA A 196 -2.09 4.80 -9.68
CA ALA A 196 -1.28 4.44 -10.85
C ALA A 196 -2.04 3.62 -11.90
N HIS A 197 -3.13 2.99 -11.52
CA HIS A 197 -4.03 2.23 -12.40
C HIS A 197 -5.43 2.13 -11.80
N THR A 198 -6.41 1.86 -12.65
CA THR A 198 -7.78 1.56 -12.22
C THR A 198 -8.04 0.06 -12.23
N VAL A 199 -8.99 -0.36 -11.43
CA VAL A 199 -9.55 -1.72 -11.42
C VAL A 199 -11.02 -1.66 -11.82
N ARG A 200 -11.59 -2.79 -12.25
CA ARG A 200 -13.01 -2.89 -12.58
C ARG A 200 -13.78 -3.51 -11.42
N LEU A 201 -14.78 -2.80 -10.96
CA LEU A 201 -15.73 -3.30 -9.98
C LEU A 201 -16.67 -4.36 -10.61
N PRO A 202 -17.32 -5.21 -9.80
CA PRO A 202 -18.25 -6.23 -10.30
C PRO A 202 -19.42 -5.67 -11.11
N ASP A 203 -19.86 -4.43 -10.82
CA ASP A 203 -20.90 -3.71 -11.56
C ASP A 203 -20.40 -3.02 -12.84
N GLY A 204 -19.11 -3.15 -13.15
CA GLY A 204 -18.47 -2.60 -14.34
C GLY A 204 -17.89 -1.18 -14.16
N ARG A 205 -18.17 -0.50 -13.06
CA ARG A 205 -17.53 0.80 -12.75
C ARG A 205 -16.01 0.63 -12.61
N LEU A 206 -15.28 1.73 -12.82
CA LEU A 206 -13.85 1.81 -12.58
C LEU A 206 -13.56 2.47 -11.24
N GLY A 207 -12.49 2.05 -10.60
CA GLY A 207 -12.07 2.69 -9.36
C GLY A 207 -10.57 2.51 -9.07
N TYR A 208 -10.09 3.25 -8.08
CA TYR A 208 -8.75 3.19 -7.58
C TYR A 208 -8.71 2.30 -6.32
N PRO A 209 -7.80 1.30 -6.28
CA PRO A 209 -7.67 0.45 -5.10
C PRO A 209 -7.14 1.23 -3.88
N GLU A 210 -7.78 1.00 -2.75
CA GLU A 210 -7.36 1.49 -1.45
C GLU A 210 -7.24 0.27 -0.51
N LEU A 211 -6.11 0.11 0.14
CA LEU A 211 -5.85 -1.03 1.02
C LEU A 211 -5.57 -0.53 2.42
N VAL A 212 -6.14 -1.15 3.43
CA VAL A 212 -5.65 -1.05 4.81
C VAL A 212 -5.22 -2.42 5.31
N ILE A 213 -3.99 -2.48 5.82
CA ILE A 213 -3.38 -3.70 6.33
C ILE A 213 -2.90 -3.42 7.74
N TRP A 214 -3.23 -4.30 8.69
CA TRP A 214 -2.83 -4.16 10.09
C TRP A 214 -2.51 -5.49 10.73
N ARG A 215 -1.76 -5.45 11.83
CA ARG A 215 -1.52 -6.63 12.67
C ARG A 215 -2.77 -6.99 13.45
N ALA A 216 -3.22 -8.26 13.32
CA ALA A 216 -4.31 -8.77 14.11
C ALA A 216 -3.98 -8.70 15.63
N ASN A 217 -4.99 -8.39 16.43
CA ASN A 217 -4.92 -8.39 17.90
C ASN A 217 -3.94 -7.40 18.53
N ARG A 218 -3.33 -6.50 17.77
CA ARG A 218 -2.40 -5.50 18.31
C ARG A 218 -3.09 -4.21 18.76
N ARG A 219 -4.16 -3.82 18.08
CA ARG A 219 -4.90 -2.59 18.33
C ARG A 219 -6.38 -2.88 18.61
N PRO A 220 -7.04 -2.03 19.43
CA PRO A 220 -8.46 -2.18 19.73
C PRO A 220 -9.34 -2.01 18.48
N GLU A 221 -10.57 -2.54 18.55
CA GLU A 221 -11.56 -2.44 17.47
C GLU A 221 -11.89 -0.99 17.12
N THR A 222 -11.86 -0.11 18.12
CA THR A 222 -12.10 1.33 17.92
C THR A 222 -11.13 1.97 16.94
N ASP A 223 -9.83 1.59 16.96
CA ASP A 223 -8.84 2.12 16.02
C ASP A 223 -9.14 1.64 14.59
N ARG A 224 -9.62 0.40 14.44
CA ARG A 224 -10.04 -0.15 13.14
C ARG A 224 -11.29 0.54 12.60
N ALA A 225 -12.25 0.82 13.48
CA ALA A 225 -13.46 1.57 13.10
C ALA A 225 -13.11 3.00 12.64
N MET A 226 -12.17 3.67 13.33
CA MET A 226 -11.68 4.98 12.92
C MET A 226 -10.96 4.95 11.56
N MET A 227 -10.19 3.89 11.27
CA MET A 227 -9.61 3.71 9.93
C MET A 227 -10.70 3.60 8.86
N GLY A 228 -11.79 2.85 9.11
CA GLY A 228 -12.95 2.80 8.19
C GLY A 228 -13.54 4.18 7.93
N GLN A 229 -13.80 4.95 8.98
CA GLN A 229 -14.31 6.32 8.86
C GLN A 229 -13.37 7.23 8.06
N MET A 230 -12.04 7.04 8.18
CA MET A 230 -11.06 7.79 7.38
C MET A 230 -11.18 7.47 5.88
N PHE A 231 -11.43 6.23 5.51
CA PHE A 231 -11.66 5.85 4.11
C PHE A 231 -12.93 6.47 3.55
N ASP A 232 -14.02 6.44 4.31
CA ASP A 232 -15.29 7.08 3.92
C ASP A 232 -15.11 8.60 3.76
N ALA A 233 -14.42 9.24 4.70
CA ALA A 233 -14.09 10.66 4.62
C ALA A 233 -13.16 10.98 3.41
N TRP A 234 -12.21 10.11 3.10
CA TRP A 234 -11.36 10.26 1.92
C TRP A 234 -12.16 10.15 0.62
N ALA A 235 -13.10 9.21 0.52
CA ALA A 235 -13.98 9.11 -0.63
C ALA A 235 -14.85 10.35 -0.77
N ALA A 236 -15.49 10.78 0.32
CA ALA A 236 -16.31 12.00 0.35
C ALA A 236 -15.52 13.26 -0.03
N PHE A 237 -14.25 13.39 0.43
CA PHE A 237 -13.35 14.46 0.01
C PHE A 237 -13.08 14.48 -1.51
N ASN A 238 -13.10 13.30 -2.15
CA ASN A 238 -12.98 13.15 -3.60
C ASN A 238 -14.35 13.20 -4.33
N GLY A 239 -15.45 13.46 -3.63
CA GLY A 239 -16.79 13.59 -4.22
C GLY A 239 -17.47 12.27 -4.57
N VAL A 240 -17.02 11.15 -4.01
CA VAL A 240 -17.54 9.81 -4.27
C VAL A 240 -17.81 9.04 -2.97
N GLU A 241 -18.52 7.93 -3.07
CA GLU A 241 -18.67 6.96 -1.98
C GLU A 241 -17.64 5.84 -2.12
N MET A 242 -17.21 5.25 -1.02
CA MET A 242 -16.27 4.14 -1.02
C MET A 242 -17.00 2.81 -1.24
N ASP A 243 -16.55 2.03 -2.21
CA ASP A 243 -17.01 0.65 -2.38
C ASP A 243 -16.15 -0.30 -1.55
N HIS A 244 -16.79 -1.07 -0.69
CA HIS A 244 -16.14 -2.13 0.07
C HIS A 244 -16.11 -3.41 -0.75
N LEU A 245 -14.93 -3.96 -0.99
CA LEU A 245 -14.80 -5.26 -1.61
C LEU A 245 -14.69 -6.35 -0.55
N ASP A 246 -15.49 -7.39 -0.71
CA ASP A 246 -15.35 -8.57 0.11
C ASP A 246 -13.97 -9.22 -0.15
N HIS A 247 -13.20 -9.39 0.92
CA HIS A 247 -11.89 -10.03 0.89
C HIS A 247 -11.92 -11.48 0.36
N THR A 248 -13.10 -12.09 0.28
CA THR A 248 -13.29 -13.45 -0.30
C THR A 248 -13.23 -13.46 -1.83
N LEU A 249 -13.37 -12.29 -2.49
CA LEU A 249 -13.37 -12.20 -3.96
C LEU A 249 -11.97 -12.39 -4.58
N GLY A 250 -10.92 -12.48 -3.77
CA GLY A 250 -9.54 -12.66 -4.23
C GLY A 250 -8.94 -11.44 -4.94
N TRP A 251 -7.64 -11.49 -5.15
CA TRP A 251 -6.89 -10.39 -5.79
C TRP A 251 -7.19 -10.23 -7.29
N GLU A 252 -7.85 -11.22 -7.89
CA GLU A 252 -8.23 -11.20 -9.32
C GLU A 252 -9.20 -10.06 -9.64
N THR A 253 -10.04 -9.67 -8.67
CA THR A 253 -10.95 -8.53 -8.79
C THR A 253 -10.23 -7.18 -8.81
N LEU A 254 -8.98 -7.13 -8.36
CA LEU A 254 -8.12 -5.96 -8.35
C LEU A 254 -7.11 -5.95 -9.50
N THR A 255 -7.38 -6.70 -10.57
CA THR A 255 -6.53 -6.71 -11.74
C THR A 255 -6.60 -5.35 -12.45
N PRO A 256 -5.46 -4.69 -12.68
CA PRO A 256 -5.40 -3.42 -13.41
C PRO A 256 -6.01 -3.51 -14.80
N ILE A 257 -6.71 -2.45 -15.21
CA ILE A 257 -7.24 -2.32 -16.56
C ILE A 257 -6.26 -1.49 -17.39
N GLY A 258 -5.85 -2.00 -18.55
CA GLY A 258 -4.98 -1.33 -19.49
C GLY A 258 -4.01 -2.27 -20.19
N ASP A 259 -3.53 -1.84 -21.35
CA ASP A 259 -2.56 -2.58 -22.14
C ASP A 259 -1.20 -2.61 -21.44
N GLY A 260 -0.68 -3.77 -21.17
CA GLY A 260 0.71 -4.00 -20.78
C GLY A 260 0.97 -4.50 -19.36
N TRP A 261 -0.04 -4.99 -18.66
CA TRP A 261 0.13 -5.64 -17.37
C TRP A 261 -0.25 -7.07 -17.32
N PRO A 262 0.59 -7.83 -16.74
CA PRO A 262 0.18 -8.55 -15.57
C PRO A 262 1.32 -9.05 -14.64
N LEU A 263 1.20 -8.75 -13.37
CA LEU A 263 1.75 -9.56 -12.31
C LEU A 263 0.58 -9.89 -11.37
N VAL A 264 -0.34 -10.77 -11.76
CA VAL A 264 -1.40 -11.24 -10.84
C VAL A 264 -0.81 -12.34 -9.97
N LEU A 265 -0.78 -12.09 -8.70
CA LEU A 265 -0.55 -13.07 -7.67
C LEU A 265 -1.81 -13.85 -7.38
N LYS A 266 -1.77 -15.17 -7.58
CA LYS A 266 -2.66 -16.05 -6.83
C LYS A 266 -2.05 -16.20 -5.43
N LEU A 267 -2.53 -15.43 -4.48
CA LEU A 267 -2.29 -15.67 -3.06
C LEU A 267 -3.31 -16.73 -2.63
N HIS A 268 -2.88 -17.97 -2.52
CA HIS A 268 -3.64 -19.05 -1.87
C HIS A 268 -3.51 -18.95 -0.36
#